data_ded8d6a42264ea48234ccf9fefc0c5d5
#
_entry.id   ded8d6a42264ea48234ccf9fefc0c5d5
#
_cell.length_a   1.000
_cell.length_b   1.000
_cell.length_c   1.000
_cell.angle_alpha   90.00
_cell.angle_beta   90.00
_cell.angle_gamma   90.00
#
_symmetry.space_group_name_H-M   'P 1'
#
loop_
_entity.id
_entity.type
_entity.pdbx_description
1 polymer ?
#
loop_
_entity_poly.entity_id
_entity_poly.type
_entity_poly.pdbx_seq_one_letter_code
_entity_poly.pdbx_strand_id
1 'polypeptide(L)'
;DGRNILHISERIEQLAEAESIAIFEADHIIKKARETLFQAREKRPKPARDEKIITAWNGLMITALAHGALVLGDSSYLDSATRSADFIWSRQWDAETRKLLRVYKDGQSKINGCLDDYAYFLQGLLALYEAGLDSKWIARAKDLANAMIAEFWDEKEGGFFLSGQSGEQLISKLKNPADEALPSANAVAALVLLQLGRLTGEETYIQKAEETLQAFQAMMERSPAGFTGLLSAMSALNLPPVEVVFAGPRDHSSFDEMLKVLHTDYRPNKVVIWNEKEFTGDLLPLAQGKTAEKGEPTVYLCQKNTCHAPVQSGKALDKLLDRPQEIRLNIFDQEKKNAKILEQEQANFMGVMGNIFQQVGIQKPPTNREDK
;
A
#
# COMPACT_ATOMS: atom_id res chain seq x y z
N ASP A 1 -5.06 15.57 44.64
CA ASP A 1 -4.10 14.46 44.84
C ASP A 1 -2.63 14.89 44.76
N GLY A 2 -2.30 16.16 44.46
CA GLY A 2 -0.93 16.66 44.33
C GLY A 2 -0.13 16.06 43.15
N ARG A 3 -0.83 15.44 42.18
CA ARG A 3 -0.22 14.87 40.96
C ARG A 3 -0.48 15.77 39.77
N ASN A 4 0.58 16.12 39.05
CA ASN A 4 0.50 16.93 37.85
C ASN A 4 0.83 16.05 36.63
N ILE A 5 0.04 16.21 35.57
CA ILE A 5 0.37 15.68 34.25
C ILE A 5 1.12 16.80 33.51
N LEU A 6 2.42 16.56 33.27
CA LEU A 6 3.25 17.53 32.55
C LEU A 6 2.84 17.55 31.07
N HIS A 7 2.54 18.72 30.56
CA HIS A 7 2.20 18.96 29.16
C HIS A 7 2.75 20.31 28.71
N ILE A 8 2.85 20.52 27.43
CA ILE A 8 3.20 21.82 26.85
C ILE A 8 1.90 22.58 26.69
N SER A 9 1.71 23.65 27.53
CA SER A 9 0.50 24.48 27.54
C SER A 9 0.52 25.59 26.48
N GLU A 10 1.72 26.05 26.10
CA GLU A 10 1.92 27.21 25.22
C GLU A 10 3.07 26.93 24.25
N ARG A 11 3.10 27.68 23.15
CA ARG A 11 4.22 27.58 22.19
C ARG A 11 5.49 28.15 22.81
N ILE A 12 6.64 27.65 22.37
CA ILE A 12 7.93 28.03 22.93
C ILE A 12 8.22 29.55 22.78
N GLU A 13 7.73 30.14 21.69
CA GLU A 13 7.88 31.55 21.42
C GLU A 13 7.11 32.41 22.50
N GLN A 14 5.91 31.99 22.87
CA GLN A 14 5.08 32.64 23.88
C GLN A 14 5.69 32.49 25.26
N LEU A 15 6.24 31.32 25.58
CA LEU A 15 6.95 31.09 26.86
C LEU A 15 8.22 31.96 26.93
N ALA A 16 8.98 32.04 25.84
CA ALA A 16 10.18 32.89 25.79
C ALA A 16 9.86 34.37 25.98
N GLU A 17 8.77 34.85 25.38
CA GLU A 17 8.28 36.21 25.55
C GLU A 17 7.83 36.49 26.99
N ALA A 18 7.00 35.61 27.57
CA ALA A 18 6.50 35.70 28.94
C ALA A 18 7.62 35.76 29.99
N GLU A 19 8.68 34.94 29.79
CA GLU A 19 9.82 34.88 30.69
C GLU A 19 10.93 35.87 30.32
N SER A 20 10.76 36.67 29.27
CA SER A 20 11.73 37.67 28.78
C SER A 20 13.12 37.06 28.48
N ILE A 21 13.17 35.88 27.90
CA ILE A 21 14.37 35.18 27.49
C ILE A 21 14.40 34.96 25.98
N ALA A 22 15.55 34.65 25.42
CA ALA A 22 15.65 34.32 24.00
C ALA A 22 15.01 32.93 23.68
N ILE A 23 14.40 32.77 22.50
CA ILE A 23 13.75 31.50 22.07
C ILE A 23 14.72 30.34 22.19
N PHE A 24 15.98 30.49 21.76
CA PHE A 24 16.98 29.43 21.87
C PHE A 24 17.29 29.03 23.31
N GLU A 25 17.23 29.96 24.24
CA GLU A 25 17.44 29.72 25.67
C GLU A 25 16.24 28.96 26.27
N ALA A 26 15.02 29.34 25.92
CA ALA A 26 13.81 28.63 26.28
C ALA A 26 13.84 27.17 25.75
N ASP A 27 14.22 26.97 24.48
CA ASP A 27 14.38 25.66 23.87
C ASP A 27 15.43 24.80 24.62
N HIS A 28 16.56 25.38 24.96
CA HIS A 28 17.61 24.70 25.71
C HIS A 28 17.15 24.28 27.10
N ILE A 29 16.45 25.15 27.81
CA ILE A 29 15.88 24.87 29.15
C ILE A 29 14.89 23.71 29.07
N ILE A 30 13.96 23.74 28.11
CA ILE A 30 12.96 22.70 27.93
C ILE A 30 13.61 21.36 27.59
N LYS A 31 14.57 21.35 26.67
CA LYS A 31 15.32 20.12 26.31
C LYS A 31 16.03 19.52 27.51
N LYS A 32 16.74 20.35 28.28
CA LYS A 32 17.43 19.91 29.51
C LYS A 32 16.45 19.38 30.56
N ALA A 33 15.31 20.07 30.77
CA ALA A 33 14.28 19.64 31.69
C ALA A 33 13.68 18.29 31.28
N ARG A 34 13.36 18.11 29.99
CA ARG A 34 12.85 16.85 29.42
C ARG A 34 13.84 15.70 29.66
N GLU A 35 15.12 15.91 29.39
CA GLU A 35 16.15 14.90 29.61
C GLU A 35 16.25 14.53 31.09
N THR A 36 16.28 15.51 31.98
CA THR A 36 16.33 15.30 33.44
C THR A 36 15.11 14.51 33.94
N LEU A 37 13.92 14.86 33.48
CA LEU A 37 12.67 14.17 33.82
C LEU A 37 12.63 12.76 33.23
N PHE A 38 13.12 12.57 32.00
CA PHE A 38 13.24 11.26 31.38
C PHE A 38 14.13 10.34 32.20
N GLN A 39 15.31 10.78 32.59
CA GLN A 39 16.26 10.01 33.38
C GLN A 39 15.72 9.69 34.79
N ALA A 40 14.99 10.60 35.41
CA ALA A 40 14.32 10.35 36.67
C ALA A 40 13.21 9.28 36.53
N ARG A 41 12.45 9.31 35.42
CA ARG A 41 11.42 8.32 35.13
C ARG A 41 12.00 6.94 34.82
N GLU A 42 13.14 6.87 34.14
CA GLU A 42 13.80 5.60 33.82
C GLU A 42 14.20 4.77 35.04
N LYS A 43 14.36 5.41 36.20
CA LYS A 43 14.64 4.75 37.47
C LYS A 43 13.40 4.13 38.15
N ARG A 44 12.20 4.43 37.65
CA ARG A 44 10.95 3.88 38.20
C ARG A 44 10.70 2.48 37.67
N PRO A 45 9.96 1.62 38.41
CA PRO A 45 9.46 0.37 37.85
C PRO A 45 8.67 0.63 36.59
N LYS A 46 9.05 -0.05 35.50
CA LYS A 46 8.36 0.12 34.19
C LYS A 46 7.13 -0.79 34.15
N PRO A 47 6.06 -0.37 33.45
CA PRO A 47 4.98 -1.28 33.12
C PRO A 47 5.51 -2.49 32.35
N ALA A 48 4.84 -3.63 32.51
CA ALA A 48 5.16 -4.81 31.71
C ALA A 48 4.99 -4.51 30.21
N ARG A 49 5.99 -4.89 29.42
CA ARG A 49 5.95 -4.79 27.97
C ARG A 49 5.66 -6.16 27.38
N ASP A 50 4.72 -6.27 26.47
CA ASP A 50 4.54 -7.48 25.68
C ASP A 50 5.63 -7.56 24.61
N GLU A 51 6.51 -8.53 24.72
CA GLU A 51 7.69 -8.71 23.86
C GLU A 51 7.39 -9.50 22.57
N LYS A 52 6.13 -9.69 22.23
CA LYS A 52 5.78 -10.37 20.98
C LYS A 52 6.16 -9.53 19.76
N ILE A 53 6.85 -10.15 18.82
CA ILE A 53 7.06 -9.61 17.48
C ILE A 53 5.97 -10.21 16.57
N ILE A 54 4.99 -9.40 16.18
CA ILE A 54 3.85 -9.81 15.36
C ILE A 54 4.16 -9.49 13.91
N THR A 55 4.10 -10.49 13.03
CA THR A 55 4.44 -10.36 11.61
C THR A 55 3.66 -9.25 10.91
N ALA A 56 2.32 -9.24 11.06
CA ALA A 56 1.44 -8.25 10.44
C ALA A 56 1.82 -6.81 10.81
N TRP A 57 2.02 -6.54 12.09
CA TRP A 57 2.33 -5.18 12.56
C TRP A 57 3.71 -4.72 12.12
N ASN A 58 4.67 -5.63 12.09
CA ASN A 58 5.99 -5.34 11.53
C ASN A 58 5.93 -5.11 10.02
N GLY A 59 5.09 -5.85 9.28
CA GLY A 59 4.85 -5.61 7.86
C GLY A 59 4.38 -4.17 7.57
N LEU A 60 3.40 -3.68 8.34
CA LEU A 60 2.93 -2.29 8.26
C LEU A 60 4.04 -1.28 8.61
N MET A 61 4.82 -1.56 9.66
CA MET A 61 5.92 -0.68 10.08
C MET A 61 7.05 -0.66 9.04
N ILE A 62 7.40 -1.80 8.44
CA ILE A 62 8.38 -1.91 7.36
C ILE A 62 7.94 -1.03 6.18
N THR A 63 6.65 -1.10 5.79
CA THR A 63 6.08 -0.24 4.74
C THR A 63 6.25 1.24 5.08
N ALA A 64 5.89 1.63 6.30
CA ALA A 64 5.98 3.02 6.74
C ALA A 64 7.43 3.53 6.77
N LEU A 65 8.38 2.73 7.25
CA LEU A 65 9.78 3.08 7.30
C LEU A 65 10.40 3.17 5.89
N ALA A 66 10.07 2.23 5.00
CA ALA A 66 10.56 2.27 3.62
C ALA A 66 10.07 3.52 2.87
N HIS A 67 8.78 3.86 2.98
CA HIS A 67 8.24 5.10 2.42
C HIS A 67 8.81 6.34 3.12
N GLY A 68 9.02 6.29 4.44
CA GLY A 68 9.67 7.35 5.20
C GLY A 68 11.07 7.65 4.68
N ALA A 69 11.86 6.62 4.36
CA ALA A 69 13.19 6.78 3.76
C ALA A 69 13.13 7.52 2.42
N LEU A 70 12.17 7.17 1.55
CA LEU A 70 11.99 7.82 0.25
C LEU A 70 11.60 9.29 0.37
N VAL A 71 10.66 9.60 1.28
CA VAL A 71 10.10 10.96 1.40
C VAL A 71 11.03 11.89 2.17
N LEU A 72 11.65 11.40 3.25
CA LEU A 72 12.50 12.20 4.12
C LEU A 72 13.97 12.20 3.70
N GLY A 73 14.38 11.26 2.83
CA GLY A 73 15.78 11.13 2.39
C GLY A 73 16.73 10.63 3.48
N ASP A 74 16.20 9.97 4.54
CA ASP A 74 16.98 9.43 5.65
C ASP A 74 17.11 7.91 5.52
N SER A 75 18.30 7.44 5.18
CA SER A 75 18.61 6.02 4.97
C SER A 75 18.45 5.17 6.23
N SER A 76 18.49 5.77 7.42
CA SER A 76 18.35 5.04 8.68
C SER A 76 16.99 4.33 8.82
N TYR A 77 15.95 4.90 8.19
CA TYR A 77 14.63 4.26 8.09
C TYR A 77 14.68 3.01 7.21
N LEU A 78 15.34 3.08 6.04
CA LEU A 78 15.50 1.94 5.15
C LEU A 78 16.30 0.81 5.80
N ASP A 79 17.39 1.16 6.50
CA ASP A 79 18.20 0.19 7.26
C ASP A 79 17.37 -0.51 8.34
N SER A 80 16.52 0.23 9.04
CA SER A 80 15.65 -0.32 10.07
C SER A 80 14.57 -1.23 9.48
N ALA A 81 13.95 -0.83 8.36
CA ALA A 81 12.99 -1.66 7.62
C ALA A 81 13.63 -2.94 7.11
N THR A 82 14.84 -2.84 6.52
CA THR A 82 15.61 -3.98 6.01
C THR A 82 15.92 -4.99 7.11
N ARG A 83 16.46 -4.54 8.25
CA ARG A 83 16.75 -5.43 9.38
C ARG A 83 15.49 -6.12 9.91
N SER A 84 14.37 -5.41 9.98
CA SER A 84 13.10 -5.97 10.43
C SER A 84 12.58 -7.03 9.46
N ALA A 85 12.65 -6.78 8.15
CA ALA A 85 12.22 -7.73 7.13
C ALA A 85 13.13 -8.97 7.07
N ASP A 86 14.45 -8.80 7.16
CA ASP A 86 15.40 -9.91 7.21
C ASP A 86 15.22 -10.75 8.48
N PHE A 87 14.88 -10.13 9.61
CA PHE A 87 14.54 -10.84 10.85
C PHE A 87 13.30 -11.70 10.66
N ILE A 88 12.19 -11.15 10.16
CA ILE A 88 10.95 -11.91 9.92
C ILE A 88 11.21 -13.06 8.95
N TRP A 89 11.88 -12.76 7.84
CA TRP A 89 12.20 -13.77 6.83
C TRP A 89 13.04 -14.92 7.39
N SER A 90 14.00 -14.62 8.25
CA SER A 90 14.90 -15.65 8.83
C SER A 90 14.29 -16.40 10.00
N ARG A 91 13.29 -15.84 10.71
CA ARG A 91 12.75 -16.41 11.95
C ARG A 91 11.32 -16.90 11.84
N GLN A 92 10.50 -16.26 11.02
CA GLN A 92 9.06 -16.51 10.95
C GLN A 92 8.62 -17.10 9.60
N TRP A 93 9.45 -17.05 8.56
CA TRP A 93 9.22 -17.75 7.30
C TRP A 93 9.87 -19.13 7.30
N ASP A 94 9.07 -20.16 7.04
CA ASP A 94 9.54 -21.53 6.85
C ASP A 94 9.57 -21.84 5.35
N ALA A 95 10.77 -21.95 4.78
CA ALA A 95 10.98 -22.19 3.36
C ALA A 95 10.60 -23.62 2.93
N GLU A 96 10.65 -24.61 3.85
CA GLU A 96 10.31 -26.00 3.54
C GLU A 96 8.80 -26.18 3.41
N THR A 97 8.05 -25.64 4.39
CA THR A 97 6.60 -25.72 4.42
C THR A 97 5.92 -24.57 3.66
N ARG A 98 6.66 -23.54 3.28
CA ARG A 98 6.18 -22.29 2.69
C ARG A 98 5.12 -21.59 3.55
N LYS A 99 5.34 -21.56 4.86
CA LYS A 99 4.43 -20.97 5.82
C LYS A 99 5.07 -19.80 6.53
N LEU A 100 4.26 -18.77 6.76
CA LEU A 100 4.61 -17.64 7.57
C LEU A 100 4.01 -17.81 8.95
N LEU A 101 4.82 -17.62 10.01
CA LEU A 101 4.36 -17.68 11.39
C LEU A 101 4.01 -16.28 11.90
N ARG A 102 2.99 -16.20 12.76
CA ARG A 102 2.41 -14.95 13.23
C ARG A 102 3.25 -14.25 14.29
N VAL A 103 3.81 -15.00 15.24
CA VAL A 103 4.42 -14.45 16.46
C VAL A 103 5.79 -15.03 16.69
N TYR A 104 6.77 -14.16 16.95
CA TYR A 104 8.05 -14.56 17.54
C TYR A 104 8.15 -14.00 18.96
N LYS A 105 8.50 -14.86 19.92
CA LYS A 105 8.75 -14.50 21.31
C LYS A 105 9.67 -15.53 21.97
N ASP A 106 10.55 -15.09 22.86
CA ASP A 106 11.42 -15.94 23.66
C ASP A 106 12.23 -16.95 22.82
N GLY A 107 12.76 -16.50 21.69
CA GLY A 107 13.57 -17.31 20.77
C GLY A 107 12.78 -18.26 19.86
N GLN A 108 11.46 -18.27 19.90
CA GLN A 108 10.60 -19.19 19.17
C GLN A 108 9.54 -18.48 18.34
N SER A 109 9.35 -18.98 17.11
CA SER A 109 8.22 -18.60 16.26
C SER A 109 7.07 -19.57 16.43
N LYS A 110 5.85 -19.05 16.57
CA LYS A 110 4.64 -19.83 16.87
C LYS A 110 3.44 -19.26 16.15
N ILE A 111 2.41 -20.09 16.04
CA ILE A 111 1.11 -19.80 15.44
C ILE A 111 1.24 -19.56 13.94
N ASN A 112 0.46 -20.29 13.15
CA ASN A 112 0.37 -20.05 11.72
C ASN A 112 -0.15 -18.64 11.46
N GLY A 113 0.43 -17.95 10.47
CA GLY A 113 0.00 -16.62 10.08
C GLY A 113 -1.43 -16.64 9.55
N CYS A 114 -2.15 -15.55 9.79
CA CYS A 114 -3.41 -15.24 9.15
C CYS A 114 -3.16 -14.45 7.85
N LEU A 115 -4.19 -14.18 7.08
CA LEU A 115 -4.09 -13.36 5.86
C LEU A 115 -3.39 -12.02 6.09
N ASP A 116 -3.67 -11.34 7.22
CA ASP A 116 -3.03 -10.07 7.60
C ASP A 116 -1.51 -10.17 7.62
N ASP A 117 -0.98 -11.28 8.18
CA ASP A 117 0.47 -11.46 8.31
C ASP A 117 1.14 -11.56 6.93
N TYR A 118 0.51 -12.28 6.00
CA TYR A 118 1.01 -12.40 4.63
C TYR A 118 0.85 -11.11 3.84
N ALA A 119 -0.34 -10.51 3.84
CA ALA A 119 -0.64 -9.33 3.03
C ALA A 119 0.20 -8.12 3.44
N TYR A 120 0.30 -7.83 4.75
CA TYR A 120 1.06 -6.67 5.22
C TYR A 120 2.58 -6.89 5.13
N PHE A 121 3.05 -8.11 5.34
CA PHE A 121 4.47 -8.38 5.14
C PHE A 121 4.84 -8.32 3.65
N LEU A 122 4.00 -8.83 2.75
CA LEU A 122 4.16 -8.69 1.31
C LEU A 122 4.21 -7.21 0.88
N GLN A 123 3.33 -6.38 1.44
CA GLN A 123 3.36 -4.93 1.23
C GLN A 123 4.69 -4.32 1.67
N GLY A 124 5.20 -4.73 2.83
CA GLY A 124 6.50 -4.30 3.33
C GLY A 124 7.66 -4.69 2.42
N LEU A 125 7.64 -5.91 1.84
CA LEU A 125 8.67 -6.36 0.89
C LEU A 125 8.66 -5.53 -0.40
N LEU A 126 7.47 -5.21 -0.93
CA LEU A 126 7.34 -4.36 -2.11
C LEU A 126 7.78 -2.91 -1.85
N ALA A 127 7.45 -2.37 -0.67
CA ALA A 127 7.91 -1.04 -0.26
C ALA A 127 9.44 -0.99 -0.09
N LEU A 128 10.07 -2.04 0.45
CA LEU A 128 11.53 -2.18 0.52
C LEU A 128 12.16 -2.24 -0.86
N TYR A 129 11.54 -2.96 -1.79
CA TYR A 129 11.98 -2.98 -3.17
C TYR A 129 11.92 -1.57 -3.78
N GLU A 130 10.81 -0.87 -3.65
CA GLU A 130 10.66 0.49 -4.19
C GLU A 130 11.71 1.46 -3.61
N ALA A 131 12.00 1.36 -2.30
CA ALA A 131 12.97 2.22 -1.63
C ALA A 131 14.43 1.87 -1.93
N GLY A 132 14.74 0.59 -2.04
CA GLY A 132 16.11 0.08 -2.17
C GLY A 132 16.46 -0.45 -3.56
N LEU A 133 15.48 -0.80 -4.38
CA LEU A 133 15.62 -1.45 -5.70
C LEU A 133 16.40 -2.78 -5.67
N ASP A 134 16.51 -3.43 -4.50
CA ASP A 134 17.16 -4.74 -4.36
C ASP A 134 16.18 -5.85 -4.76
N SER A 135 16.50 -6.53 -5.85
CA SER A 135 15.65 -7.59 -6.45
C SER A 135 15.37 -8.77 -5.52
N LYS A 136 16.16 -8.96 -4.45
CA LYS A 136 15.89 -10.00 -3.43
C LYS A 136 14.51 -9.85 -2.82
N TRP A 137 14.01 -8.61 -2.69
CA TRP A 137 12.70 -8.34 -2.12
C TRP A 137 11.57 -8.80 -3.03
N ILE A 138 11.74 -8.70 -4.35
CA ILE A 138 10.78 -9.22 -5.33
C ILE A 138 10.76 -10.76 -5.31
N ALA A 139 11.91 -11.40 -5.22
CA ALA A 139 11.98 -12.86 -5.12
C ALA A 139 11.22 -13.37 -3.87
N ARG A 140 11.47 -12.76 -2.70
CA ARG A 140 10.75 -13.06 -1.46
C ARG A 140 9.25 -12.74 -1.55
N ALA A 141 8.91 -11.63 -2.21
CA ALA A 141 7.53 -11.24 -2.45
C ALA A 141 6.77 -12.27 -3.28
N LYS A 142 7.40 -12.84 -4.32
CA LYS A 142 6.81 -13.93 -5.12
C LYS A 142 6.58 -15.20 -4.29
N ASP A 143 7.55 -15.60 -3.50
CA ASP A 143 7.40 -16.78 -2.63
C ASP A 143 6.25 -16.59 -1.65
N LEU A 144 6.16 -15.43 -1.02
CA LEU A 144 5.13 -15.09 -0.05
C LEU A 144 3.74 -14.95 -0.70
N ALA A 145 3.65 -14.33 -1.89
CA ALA A 145 2.40 -14.19 -2.63
C ALA A 145 1.85 -15.55 -3.06
N ASN A 146 2.69 -16.43 -3.57
CA ASN A 146 2.30 -17.79 -3.94
C ASN A 146 1.81 -18.59 -2.72
N ALA A 147 2.47 -18.46 -1.59
CA ALA A 147 2.04 -19.09 -0.35
C ALA A 147 0.71 -18.49 0.16
N MET A 148 0.52 -17.17 0.08
CA MET A 148 -0.72 -16.50 0.42
C MET A 148 -1.89 -17.01 -0.44
N ILE A 149 -1.71 -17.09 -1.75
CA ILE A 149 -2.73 -17.62 -2.66
C ILE A 149 -3.04 -19.07 -2.33
N ALA A 150 -2.03 -19.91 -2.17
CA ALA A 150 -2.22 -21.35 -1.89
C ALA A 150 -2.96 -21.58 -0.54
N GLU A 151 -2.74 -20.73 0.45
CA GLU A 151 -3.25 -20.95 1.81
C GLU A 151 -4.63 -20.31 2.05
N PHE A 152 -4.96 -19.17 1.39
CA PHE A 152 -6.12 -18.37 1.78
C PHE A 152 -7.12 -18.13 0.63
N TRP A 153 -6.78 -18.45 -0.61
CA TRP A 153 -7.64 -18.14 -1.75
C TRP A 153 -8.96 -18.93 -1.75
N ASP A 154 -10.06 -18.25 -2.04
CA ASP A 154 -11.35 -18.89 -2.27
C ASP A 154 -11.57 -19.14 -3.78
N GLU A 155 -11.43 -20.40 -4.19
CA GLU A 155 -11.58 -20.83 -5.58
C GLU A 155 -13.02 -20.70 -6.13
N LYS A 156 -14.01 -20.52 -5.26
CA LYS A 156 -15.42 -20.46 -5.67
C LYS A 156 -15.92 -19.06 -5.90
N GLU A 157 -15.60 -18.16 -4.97
CA GLU A 157 -16.19 -16.83 -4.94
C GLU A 157 -15.15 -15.71 -5.12
N GLY A 158 -13.88 -16.05 -5.21
CA GLY A 158 -12.79 -15.08 -5.22
C GLY A 158 -12.56 -14.43 -3.85
N GLY A 159 -11.47 -13.66 -3.74
CA GLY A 159 -11.02 -13.08 -2.49
C GLY A 159 -10.39 -14.11 -1.55
N PHE A 160 -9.96 -13.64 -0.39
CA PHE A 160 -9.16 -14.42 0.56
C PHE A 160 -9.90 -14.62 1.88
N PHE A 161 -9.85 -15.86 2.40
CA PHE A 161 -10.26 -16.15 3.76
C PHE A 161 -9.24 -15.58 4.78
N LEU A 162 -9.71 -15.21 5.97
CA LEU A 162 -8.83 -14.71 7.04
C LEU A 162 -7.95 -15.81 7.62
N SER A 163 -8.46 -17.05 7.69
CA SER A 163 -7.78 -18.23 8.21
C SER A 163 -7.35 -19.16 7.10
N GLY A 164 -6.14 -19.70 7.20
CA GLY A 164 -5.57 -20.60 6.21
C GLY A 164 -6.25 -21.97 6.13
N GLN A 165 -5.95 -22.69 5.04
CA GLN A 165 -6.45 -24.06 4.81
C GLN A 165 -5.76 -25.07 5.73
N SER A 166 -4.49 -24.83 6.05
CA SER A 166 -3.64 -25.74 6.85
C SER A 166 -3.79 -25.55 8.36
N GLY A 167 -4.65 -24.62 8.79
CA GLY A 167 -4.92 -24.34 10.21
C GLY A 167 -5.97 -25.23 10.82
N GLU A 168 -6.50 -24.80 11.99
CA GLU A 168 -7.63 -25.42 12.63
C GLU A 168 -8.87 -25.40 11.73
N GLN A 169 -9.60 -26.51 11.66
CA GLN A 169 -10.85 -26.57 10.91
C GLN A 169 -11.93 -25.77 11.62
N LEU A 170 -12.20 -24.57 11.10
CA LEU A 170 -13.28 -23.72 11.58
C LEU A 170 -14.63 -24.16 11.01
N ILE A 171 -15.71 -23.98 11.79
CA ILE A 171 -17.07 -24.24 11.35
C ILE A 171 -17.42 -23.38 10.11
N SER A 172 -16.92 -22.15 10.07
CA SER A 172 -17.08 -21.24 8.93
C SER A 172 -15.78 -20.45 8.74
N LYS A 173 -15.32 -20.35 7.49
CA LYS A 173 -14.22 -19.46 7.11
C LYS A 173 -14.78 -18.09 6.75
N LEU A 174 -14.23 -17.07 7.33
CA LEU A 174 -14.66 -15.68 7.14
C LEU A 174 -13.74 -14.95 6.16
N LYS A 175 -14.34 -14.07 5.36
CA LYS A 175 -13.64 -13.02 4.59
C LYS A 175 -14.05 -11.68 5.19
N ASN A 176 -13.10 -10.81 5.51
CA ASN A 176 -13.39 -9.44 5.95
C ASN A 176 -12.84 -8.45 4.92
N PRO A 177 -13.70 -7.84 4.09
CA PRO A 177 -13.28 -6.82 3.12
C PRO A 177 -13.29 -5.40 3.69
N ALA A 178 -13.88 -5.17 4.88
CA ALA A 178 -14.04 -3.84 5.46
C ALA A 178 -12.74 -3.34 6.10
N ASP A 179 -12.48 -2.04 5.94
CA ASP A 179 -11.43 -1.36 6.69
C ASP A 179 -11.93 -1.08 8.12
N GLU A 180 -11.08 -1.36 9.10
CA GLU A 180 -11.34 -1.16 10.53
C GLU A 180 -10.22 -0.30 11.13
N ALA A 181 -9.71 -0.69 12.31
CA ALA A 181 -8.52 -0.05 12.89
C ALA A 181 -7.24 -0.30 12.05
N LEU A 182 -7.22 -1.41 11.33
CA LEU A 182 -6.21 -1.75 10.32
C LEU A 182 -6.89 -1.80 8.94
N PRO A 183 -6.12 -1.59 7.85
CA PRO A 183 -6.63 -1.79 6.50
C PRO A 183 -7.15 -3.21 6.30
N SER A 184 -8.15 -3.42 5.47
CA SER A 184 -8.60 -4.77 5.12
C SER A 184 -7.47 -5.59 4.52
N ALA A 185 -7.22 -6.79 5.04
CA ALA A 185 -6.21 -7.69 4.49
C ALA A 185 -6.53 -8.11 3.04
N ASN A 186 -7.82 -8.24 2.68
CA ASN A 186 -8.24 -8.46 1.29
C ASN A 186 -7.92 -7.27 0.40
N ALA A 187 -8.10 -6.04 0.89
CA ALA A 187 -7.76 -4.84 0.14
C ALA A 187 -6.25 -4.74 -0.11
N VAL A 188 -5.46 -5.00 0.93
CA VAL A 188 -4.00 -5.00 0.82
C VAL A 188 -3.53 -6.14 -0.10
N ALA A 189 -4.10 -7.35 0.03
CA ALA A 189 -3.78 -8.48 -0.84
C ALA A 189 -4.04 -8.15 -2.32
N ALA A 190 -5.21 -7.56 -2.65
CA ALA A 190 -5.51 -7.14 -4.02
C ALA A 190 -4.49 -6.11 -4.54
N LEU A 191 -4.17 -5.09 -3.74
CA LEU A 191 -3.23 -4.04 -4.13
C LEU A 191 -1.81 -4.59 -4.37
N VAL A 192 -1.30 -5.40 -3.45
CA VAL A 192 0.07 -5.94 -3.55
C VAL A 192 0.20 -6.98 -4.66
N LEU A 193 -0.83 -7.78 -4.93
CA LEU A 193 -0.84 -8.70 -6.06
C LEU A 193 -0.86 -7.93 -7.38
N LEU A 194 -1.65 -6.87 -7.51
CA LEU A 194 -1.64 -6.00 -8.68
C LEU A 194 -0.25 -5.38 -8.90
N GLN A 195 0.39 -4.87 -7.85
CA GLN A 195 1.73 -4.30 -7.93
C GLN A 195 2.77 -5.35 -8.33
N LEU A 196 2.73 -6.53 -7.70
CA LEU A 196 3.65 -7.62 -8.00
C LEU A 196 3.47 -8.13 -9.43
N GLY A 197 2.23 -8.31 -9.90
CA GLY A 197 1.92 -8.71 -11.26
C GLY A 197 2.45 -7.72 -12.30
N ARG A 198 2.33 -6.42 -12.05
CA ARG A 198 2.89 -5.37 -12.92
C ARG A 198 4.43 -5.38 -12.94
N LEU A 199 5.07 -5.65 -11.81
CA LEU A 199 6.53 -5.74 -11.73
C LEU A 199 7.06 -6.98 -12.46
N THR A 200 6.41 -8.12 -12.26
CA THR A 200 6.89 -9.44 -12.75
C THR A 200 6.30 -9.85 -14.09
N GLY A 201 5.28 -9.14 -14.58
CA GLY A 201 4.54 -9.54 -15.79
C GLY A 201 3.67 -10.78 -15.59
N GLU A 202 3.46 -11.25 -14.35
CA GLU A 202 2.65 -12.44 -14.07
C GLU A 202 1.15 -12.09 -14.00
N GLU A 203 0.44 -12.39 -15.06
CA GLU A 203 -1.01 -12.14 -15.20
C GLU A 203 -1.84 -12.79 -14.09
N THR A 204 -1.40 -13.94 -13.55
CA THR A 204 -2.10 -14.64 -12.48
C THR A 204 -2.30 -13.76 -11.24
N TYR A 205 -1.31 -12.93 -10.87
CA TYR A 205 -1.44 -12.02 -9.75
C TYR A 205 -2.45 -10.91 -10.03
N ILE A 206 -2.43 -10.36 -11.26
CA ILE A 206 -3.39 -9.33 -11.68
C ILE A 206 -4.80 -9.89 -11.66
N GLN A 207 -5.00 -11.08 -12.21
CA GLN A 207 -6.29 -11.77 -12.22
C GLN A 207 -6.81 -12.02 -10.79
N LYS A 208 -5.95 -12.48 -9.85
CA LYS A 208 -6.37 -12.68 -8.45
C LYS A 208 -6.74 -11.36 -7.75
N ALA A 209 -6.10 -10.26 -8.10
CA ALA A 209 -6.49 -8.92 -7.62
C ALA A 209 -7.87 -8.51 -8.18
N GLU A 210 -8.10 -8.70 -9.48
CA GLU A 210 -9.39 -8.40 -10.14
C GLU A 210 -10.53 -9.23 -9.56
N GLU A 211 -10.35 -10.54 -9.43
CA GLU A 211 -11.33 -11.46 -8.84
C GLU A 211 -11.65 -11.10 -7.39
N THR A 212 -10.65 -10.61 -6.61
CA THR A 212 -10.86 -10.10 -5.25
C THR A 212 -11.76 -8.86 -5.25
N LEU A 213 -11.50 -7.89 -6.15
CA LEU A 213 -12.31 -6.69 -6.26
C LEU A 213 -13.73 -6.99 -6.70
N GLN A 214 -13.91 -7.92 -7.65
CA GLN A 214 -15.21 -8.37 -8.12
C GLN A 214 -16.02 -9.05 -7.00
N ALA A 215 -15.38 -9.90 -6.18
CA ALA A 215 -16.03 -10.58 -5.07
C ALA A 215 -16.68 -9.62 -4.05
N PHE A 216 -16.14 -8.41 -3.91
CA PHE A 216 -16.63 -7.42 -2.93
C PHE A 216 -17.31 -6.20 -3.57
N GLN A 217 -17.51 -6.18 -4.89
CA GLN A 217 -18.06 -5.04 -5.61
C GLN A 217 -19.40 -4.56 -5.03
N ALA A 218 -20.35 -5.44 -4.82
CA ALA A 218 -21.66 -5.08 -4.29
C ALA A 218 -21.62 -4.45 -2.88
N MET A 219 -20.60 -4.81 -2.07
CA MET A 219 -20.39 -4.20 -0.75
C MET A 219 -19.81 -2.79 -0.88
N MET A 220 -18.83 -2.59 -1.78
CA MET A 220 -18.25 -1.27 -2.08
C MET A 220 -19.30 -0.29 -2.61
N GLU A 221 -20.17 -0.74 -3.51
CA GLU A 221 -21.25 0.08 -4.07
C GLU A 221 -22.27 0.51 -3.01
N ARG A 222 -22.57 -0.37 -2.06
CA ARG A 222 -23.54 -0.09 -0.99
C ARG A 222 -23.01 0.87 0.07
N SER A 223 -21.73 0.78 0.43
CA SER A 223 -21.12 1.56 1.52
C SER A 223 -19.66 1.86 1.26
N PRO A 224 -19.34 2.72 0.28
CA PRO A 224 -17.94 2.94 -0.16
C PRO A 224 -17.00 3.39 0.96
N ALA A 225 -17.50 4.13 1.94
CA ALA A 225 -16.69 4.63 3.05
C ALA A 225 -16.10 3.52 3.95
N GLY A 226 -16.69 2.33 3.95
CA GLY A 226 -16.19 1.17 4.72
C GLY A 226 -15.14 0.33 3.97
N PHE A 227 -14.82 0.67 2.71
CA PHE A 227 -13.98 -0.15 1.82
C PHE A 227 -12.95 0.68 1.05
N THR A 228 -12.40 1.71 1.70
CA THR A 228 -11.47 2.66 1.07
C THR A 228 -10.20 1.99 0.55
N GLY A 229 -9.72 0.94 1.21
CA GLY A 229 -8.61 0.11 0.76
C GLY A 229 -8.90 -0.61 -0.55
N LEU A 230 -10.07 -1.26 -0.68
CA LEU A 230 -10.50 -1.90 -1.94
C LEU A 230 -10.70 -0.87 -3.05
N LEU A 231 -11.27 0.29 -2.75
CA LEU A 231 -11.42 1.39 -3.71
C LEU A 231 -10.06 1.91 -4.19
N SER A 232 -9.06 1.94 -3.31
CA SER A 232 -7.68 2.29 -3.68
C SER A 232 -7.08 1.25 -4.63
N ALA A 233 -7.29 -0.05 -4.37
CA ALA A 233 -6.85 -1.12 -5.25
C ALA A 233 -7.59 -1.08 -6.61
N MET A 234 -8.90 -0.80 -6.61
CA MET A 234 -9.70 -0.60 -7.83
C MET A 234 -9.21 0.60 -8.64
N SER A 235 -8.89 1.71 -7.98
CA SER A 235 -8.29 2.88 -8.63
C SER A 235 -6.95 2.54 -9.27
N ALA A 236 -6.10 1.81 -8.55
CA ALA A 236 -4.82 1.35 -9.08
C ALA A 236 -5.01 0.42 -10.29
N LEU A 237 -5.98 -0.49 -10.28
CA LEU A 237 -6.28 -1.39 -11.38
C LEU A 237 -6.69 -0.62 -12.65
N ASN A 238 -7.59 0.35 -12.51
CA ASN A 238 -8.17 1.12 -13.63
C ASN A 238 -7.23 2.19 -14.20
N LEU A 239 -6.23 2.63 -13.44
CA LEU A 239 -5.26 3.59 -13.90
C LEU A 239 -4.05 2.90 -14.55
N PRO A 240 -3.67 3.28 -15.78
CA PRO A 240 -2.48 2.73 -16.39
C PRO A 240 -1.25 3.08 -15.55
N PRO A 241 -0.33 2.11 -15.31
CA PRO A 241 0.89 2.39 -14.56
C PRO A 241 1.82 3.33 -15.32
N VAL A 242 2.61 4.08 -14.57
CA VAL A 242 3.79 4.77 -15.06
C VAL A 242 4.99 3.86 -14.82
N GLU A 243 5.52 3.29 -15.87
CA GLU A 243 6.65 2.36 -15.79
C GLU A 243 7.95 3.14 -15.93
N VAL A 244 8.83 3.01 -14.96
CA VAL A 244 10.11 3.71 -14.89
C VAL A 244 11.21 2.68 -14.71
N VAL A 245 12.04 2.53 -15.73
CA VAL A 245 13.16 1.59 -15.68
C VAL A 245 14.47 2.35 -15.66
N PHE A 246 15.20 2.19 -14.57
CA PHE A 246 16.57 2.65 -14.43
C PHE A 246 17.53 1.61 -15.01
N ALA A 247 18.50 2.03 -15.80
CA ALA A 247 19.58 1.20 -16.31
C ALA A 247 20.93 1.87 -16.05
N GLY A 248 21.93 1.11 -15.65
CA GLY A 248 23.29 1.58 -15.42
C GLY A 248 23.72 1.58 -13.97
N PRO A 249 24.91 2.15 -13.68
CA PRO A 249 25.54 2.08 -12.38
C PRO A 249 24.76 2.88 -11.33
N ARG A 250 24.52 2.25 -10.17
CA ARG A 250 23.78 2.86 -9.07
C ARG A 250 24.62 3.85 -8.25
N ASP A 251 25.91 3.65 -8.22
CA ASP A 251 26.88 4.49 -7.50
C ASP A 251 27.16 5.84 -8.18
N HIS A 252 26.50 6.12 -9.27
CA HIS A 252 26.62 7.38 -9.99
C HIS A 252 25.63 8.41 -9.45
N SER A 253 26.10 9.65 -9.21
CA SER A 253 25.28 10.72 -8.61
C SER A 253 23.99 11.07 -9.36
N SER A 254 23.98 10.93 -10.70
CA SER A 254 22.78 11.19 -11.49
C SER A 254 21.69 10.14 -11.27
N PHE A 255 22.04 8.91 -10.83
CA PHE A 255 21.05 7.88 -10.47
C PHE A 255 20.21 8.34 -9.28
N ASP A 256 20.87 8.75 -8.21
CA ASP A 256 20.20 9.22 -6.98
C ASP A 256 19.41 10.51 -7.24
N GLU A 257 19.94 11.42 -8.08
CA GLU A 257 19.21 12.62 -8.49
C GLU A 257 17.87 12.26 -9.19
N MET A 258 17.92 11.37 -10.18
CA MET A 258 16.74 10.94 -10.92
C MET A 258 15.76 10.16 -10.04
N LEU A 259 16.25 9.32 -9.13
CA LEU A 259 15.41 8.60 -8.18
C LEU A 259 14.70 9.57 -7.22
N LYS A 260 15.40 10.58 -6.73
CA LYS A 260 14.82 11.63 -5.89
C LYS A 260 13.72 12.40 -6.62
N VAL A 261 13.94 12.78 -7.88
CA VAL A 261 12.94 13.46 -8.72
C VAL A 261 11.69 12.61 -8.85
N LEU A 262 11.84 11.29 -9.07
CA LEU A 262 10.71 10.37 -9.19
C LEU A 262 9.85 10.29 -7.91
N HIS A 263 10.46 10.48 -6.74
CA HIS A 263 9.79 10.39 -5.44
C HIS A 263 9.39 11.76 -4.86
N THR A 264 9.67 12.87 -5.55
CA THR A 264 9.27 14.22 -5.08
C THR A 264 7.76 14.39 -5.08
N ASP A 265 7.07 13.83 -6.09
CA ASP A 265 5.62 13.89 -6.21
C ASP A 265 4.95 12.57 -5.82
N TYR A 266 3.74 12.68 -5.26
CA TYR A 266 2.92 11.51 -4.98
C TYR A 266 2.39 10.89 -6.27
N ARG A 267 2.94 9.74 -6.66
CA ARG A 267 2.58 8.96 -7.86
C ARG A 267 2.32 7.50 -7.46
N PRO A 268 1.13 7.18 -6.94
CA PRO A 268 0.85 5.86 -6.36
C PRO A 268 0.84 4.72 -7.40
N ASN A 269 0.69 5.04 -8.68
CA ASN A 269 0.56 4.06 -9.75
C ASN A 269 1.84 3.88 -10.58
N LYS A 270 3.01 4.21 -10.00
CA LYS A 270 4.29 3.98 -10.65
C LYS A 270 4.80 2.56 -10.41
N VAL A 271 5.49 2.02 -11.40
CA VAL A 271 6.25 0.77 -11.34
C VAL A 271 7.71 1.12 -11.60
N VAL A 272 8.56 0.97 -10.59
CA VAL A 272 9.97 1.35 -10.67
C VAL A 272 10.82 0.10 -10.73
N ILE A 273 11.72 0.03 -11.70
CA ILE A 273 12.62 -1.10 -11.91
C ILE A 273 14.03 -0.59 -12.08
N TRP A 274 14.98 -1.28 -11.48
CA TRP A 274 16.39 -1.10 -11.77
C TRP A 274 16.92 -2.33 -12.52
N ASN A 275 17.43 -2.10 -13.74
CA ASN A 275 18.07 -3.12 -14.56
C ASN A 275 19.53 -3.29 -14.14
N GLU A 276 19.77 -4.15 -13.17
CA GLU A 276 21.10 -4.61 -12.77
C GLU A 276 21.52 -5.77 -13.67
N LYS A 277 22.73 -5.71 -14.22
CA LYS A 277 23.22 -6.51 -15.37
C LYS A 277 23.07 -8.03 -15.32
N GLU A 278 22.79 -8.67 -14.19
CA GLU A 278 22.87 -10.14 -14.06
C GLU A 278 21.60 -10.86 -13.61
N PHE A 279 20.58 -10.17 -13.06
CA PHE A 279 19.47 -10.87 -12.39
C PHE A 279 18.05 -10.53 -12.85
N THR A 280 17.89 -9.50 -13.67
CA THR A 280 16.57 -8.90 -13.85
C THR A 280 15.72 -9.44 -14.99
N GLY A 281 16.29 -10.12 -15.98
CA GLY A 281 15.58 -10.46 -17.21
C GLY A 281 14.35 -11.35 -17.01
N ASP A 282 14.45 -12.38 -16.17
CA ASP A 282 13.35 -13.33 -15.92
C ASP A 282 12.43 -12.87 -14.78
N LEU A 283 12.98 -12.14 -13.80
CA LEU A 283 12.21 -11.67 -12.64
C LEU A 283 11.42 -10.40 -12.94
N LEU A 284 11.98 -9.49 -13.73
CA LEU A 284 11.45 -8.17 -14.05
C LEU A 284 11.49 -7.90 -15.55
N PRO A 285 10.57 -8.50 -16.33
CA PRO A 285 10.62 -8.49 -17.79
C PRO A 285 10.58 -7.08 -18.42
N LEU A 286 10.01 -6.09 -17.74
CA LEU A 286 10.04 -4.69 -18.20
C LEU A 286 11.46 -4.11 -18.32
N ALA A 287 12.46 -4.70 -17.66
CA ALA A 287 13.86 -4.31 -17.76
C ALA A 287 14.50 -4.76 -19.08
N GLN A 288 13.90 -5.72 -19.77
CA GLN A 288 14.45 -6.35 -20.97
C GLN A 288 14.69 -5.32 -22.08
N GLY A 289 15.89 -5.33 -22.68
CA GLY A 289 16.27 -4.42 -23.75
C GLY A 289 16.55 -2.97 -23.31
N LYS A 290 16.39 -2.63 -22.04
CA LYS A 290 16.68 -1.30 -21.52
C LYS A 290 18.08 -1.27 -20.91
N THR A 291 19.02 -0.57 -21.53
CA THR A 291 20.45 -0.54 -21.16
C THR A 291 20.93 0.86 -20.89
N ALA A 292 22.02 0.98 -20.14
CA ALA A 292 22.68 2.25 -19.94
C ALA A 292 23.24 2.80 -21.28
N GLU A 293 22.91 4.04 -21.61
CA GLU A 293 23.49 4.71 -22.78
C GLU A 293 24.84 5.30 -22.42
N LYS A 294 25.85 4.99 -23.20
CA LYS A 294 27.24 5.45 -23.01
C LYS A 294 27.84 5.13 -21.63
N GLY A 295 27.26 4.13 -20.93
CA GLY A 295 27.70 3.75 -19.58
C GLY A 295 27.14 4.63 -18.46
N GLU A 296 26.33 5.64 -18.77
CA GLU A 296 25.71 6.55 -17.82
C GLU A 296 24.34 6.05 -17.36
N PRO A 297 23.91 6.33 -16.11
CA PRO A 297 22.55 6.02 -15.68
C PRO A 297 21.52 6.59 -16.63
N THR A 298 20.63 5.73 -17.10
CA THR A 298 19.62 6.06 -18.09
C THR A 298 18.26 5.63 -17.60
N VAL A 299 17.25 6.50 -17.72
CA VAL A 299 15.87 6.22 -17.31
C VAL A 299 14.99 6.13 -18.53
N TYR A 300 14.24 5.04 -18.61
CA TYR A 300 13.17 4.79 -19.58
C TYR A 300 11.84 5.00 -18.88
N LEU A 301 11.02 5.92 -19.39
CA LEU A 301 9.69 6.18 -18.88
C LEU A 301 8.67 5.74 -19.93
N CYS A 302 7.82 4.81 -19.56
CA CYS A 302 6.81 4.24 -20.45
C CYS A 302 5.40 4.38 -19.85
N GLN A 303 4.44 4.66 -20.70
CA GLN A 303 3.02 4.74 -20.36
C GLN A 303 2.18 4.19 -21.51
N LYS A 304 1.14 3.41 -21.20
CA LYS A 304 0.23 2.86 -22.20
C LYS A 304 0.97 2.18 -23.37
N ASN A 305 1.97 1.36 -23.06
CA ASN A 305 2.83 0.65 -24.04
C ASN A 305 3.66 1.57 -24.96
N THR A 306 3.80 2.84 -24.63
CA THR A 306 4.64 3.79 -25.37
C THR A 306 5.74 4.33 -24.45
N CYS A 307 6.99 4.15 -24.88
CA CYS A 307 8.14 4.70 -24.15
C CYS A 307 8.57 6.04 -24.73
N HIS A 308 8.89 6.97 -23.85
CA HIS A 308 9.56 8.21 -24.23
C HIS A 308 11.02 7.94 -24.60
N ALA A 309 11.66 8.90 -25.28
CA ALA A 309 13.12 8.86 -25.44
C ALA A 309 13.78 8.80 -24.06
N PRO A 310 14.80 7.95 -23.87
CA PRO A 310 15.46 7.78 -22.58
C PRO A 310 16.16 9.08 -22.14
N VAL A 311 16.27 9.26 -20.82
CA VAL A 311 16.86 10.45 -20.22
C VAL A 311 17.95 10.08 -19.20
N GLN A 312 18.93 10.98 -19.01
CA GLN A 312 20.12 10.76 -18.17
C GLN A 312 20.30 11.83 -17.07
N SER A 313 19.29 12.67 -16.84
CA SER A 313 19.36 13.69 -15.80
C SER A 313 18.02 13.90 -15.11
N GLY A 314 18.05 14.29 -13.83
CA GLY A 314 16.87 14.60 -13.05
C GLY A 314 16.01 15.68 -13.70
N LYS A 315 16.62 16.73 -14.23
CA LYS A 315 15.89 17.82 -14.94
C LYS A 315 15.12 17.33 -16.18
N ALA A 316 15.70 16.38 -16.93
CA ALA A 316 15.05 15.82 -18.10
C ALA A 316 13.92 14.87 -17.70
N LEU A 317 14.12 14.07 -16.66
CA LEU A 317 13.09 13.20 -16.08
C LEU A 317 11.93 14.01 -15.53
N ASP A 318 12.19 15.07 -14.78
CA ASP A 318 11.18 15.97 -14.22
C ASP A 318 10.26 16.53 -15.31
N LYS A 319 10.84 17.02 -16.42
CA LYS A 319 10.07 17.49 -17.56
C LYS A 319 9.17 16.41 -18.20
N LEU A 320 9.58 15.14 -18.19
CA LEU A 320 8.76 14.04 -18.68
C LEU A 320 7.61 13.71 -17.72
N LEU A 321 7.88 13.82 -16.42
CA LEU A 321 6.91 13.57 -15.37
C LEU A 321 5.88 14.70 -15.24
N ASP A 322 6.27 15.95 -15.52
CA ASP A 322 5.41 17.16 -15.48
C ASP A 322 4.42 17.27 -16.64
N ARG A 323 4.55 16.43 -17.67
CA ARG A 323 3.46 16.37 -18.64
C ARG A 323 2.20 15.97 -17.88
N PRO A 324 1.16 16.85 -17.85
CA PRO A 324 -0.06 16.52 -17.14
C PRO A 324 -0.49 15.15 -17.66
N GLN A 325 -0.47 14.16 -16.76
CA GLN A 325 -1.26 12.98 -17.03
C GLN A 325 -2.65 13.57 -17.26
N GLU A 326 -3.17 13.49 -18.48
CA GLU A 326 -4.60 13.54 -18.66
C GLU A 326 -5.15 12.32 -17.90
N ILE A 327 -5.18 12.44 -16.57
CA ILE A 327 -6.10 11.70 -15.75
C ILE A 327 -7.44 12.33 -16.08
N ARG A 328 -7.91 12.13 -17.28
CA ARG A 328 -9.33 12.05 -17.52
C ARG A 328 -9.72 10.80 -16.74
N LEU A 329 -10.13 11.04 -15.51
CA LEU A 329 -10.90 10.08 -14.77
C LEU A 329 -12.10 9.78 -15.69
N ASN A 330 -11.99 8.73 -16.50
CA ASN A 330 -13.12 8.16 -17.23
C ASN A 330 -14.22 7.68 -16.25
N ILE A 331 -14.00 7.83 -14.95
CA ILE A 331 -14.98 7.65 -13.89
C ILE A 331 -16.22 8.51 -14.19
N PHE A 332 -16.07 9.78 -14.56
CA PHE A 332 -17.22 10.63 -14.89
C PHE A 332 -17.90 10.27 -16.21
N ASP A 333 -17.18 9.74 -17.19
CA ASP A 333 -17.80 9.25 -18.43
C ASP A 333 -18.46 7.88 -18.24
N GLN A 334 -17.88 7.04 -17.35
CA GLN A 334 -18.48 5.77 -16.93
C GLN A 334 -19.69 6.02 -16.04
N GLU A 335 -19.62 6.98 -15.10
CA GLU A 335 -20.77 7.39 -14.27
C GLU A 335 -21.89 7.99 -15.11
N LYS A 336 -21.60 8.82 -16.12
CA LYS A 336 -22.62 9.30 -17.06
C LYS A 336 -23.22 8.19 -17.91
N LYS A 337 -22.43 7.19 -18.31
CA LYS A 337 -22.96 6.00 -18.97
C LYS A 337 -23.80 5.14 -18.03
N ASN A 338 -23.30 4.91 -16.81
CA ASN A 338 -24.01 4.13 -15.81
C ASN A 338 -25.27 4.85 -15.30
N ALA A 339 -25.24 6.18 -15.14
CA ALA A 339 -26.42 6.97 -14.82
C ALA A 339 -27.51 6.88 -15.92
N LYS A 340 -27.10 6.93 -17.20
CA LYS A 340 -28.04 6.72 -18.31
C LYS A 340 -28.60 5.30 -18.36
N ILE A 341 -27.79 4.29 -18.05
CA ILE A 341 -28.25 2.89 -17.96
C ILE A 341 -29.23 2.75 -16.79
N LEU A 342 -28.90 3.34 -15.64
CA LEU A 342 -29.79 3.32 -14.45
C LEU A 342 -31.11 4.05 -14.70
N GLU A 343 -31.09 5.21 -15.36
CA GLU A 343 -32.31 5.92 -15.78
C GLU A 343 -33.15 5.08 -16.76
N GLN A 344 -32.49 4.36 -17.66
CA GLN A 344 -33.17 3.51 -18.63
C GLN A 344 -33.75 2.24 -17.99
N GLU A 345 -33.05 1.64 -17.02
CA GLU A 345 -33.55 0.53 -16.23
C GLU A 345 -34.67 0.94 -15.29
N GLN A 346 -34.58 2.12 -14.65
CA GLN A 346 -35.69 2.70 -13.86
C GLN A 346 -36.92 2.99 -14.72
N ALA A 347 -36.74 3.54 -15.93
CA ALA A 347 -37.84 3.78 -16.85
C ALA A 347 -38.47 2.48 -17.32
N ASN A 348 -37.70 1.45 -17.61
CA ASN A 348 -38.15 0.11 -17.96
C ASN A 348 -38.88 -0.56 -16.78
N PHE A 349 -38.34 -0.48 -15.56
CA PHE A 349 -38.98 -0.99 -14.35
C PHE A 349 -40.31 -0.30 -14.08
N MET A 350 -40.38 1.04 -14.19
CA MET A 350 -41.62 1.81 -14.03
C MET A 350 -42.62 1.49 -15.14
N GLY A 351 -42.17 1.20 -16.36
CA GLY A 351 -43.02 0.72 -17.46
C GLY A 351 -43.60 -0.65 -17.18
N VAL A 352 -42.81 -1.61 -16.68
CA VAL A 352 -43.26 -2.95 -16.30
C VAL A 352 -44.21 -2.88 -15.11
N MET A 353 -43.91 -2.09 -14.09
CA MET A 353 -44.80 -1.89 -12.92
C MET A 353 -46.10 -1.21 -13.31
N GLY A 354 -46.05 -0.23 -14.23
CA GLY A 354 -47.27 0.40 -14.79
C GLY A 354 -48.19 -0.59 -15.47
N ASN A 355 -47.64 -1.53 -16.23
CA ASN A 355 -48.41 -2.61 -16.87
C ASN A 355 -48.99 -3.60 -15.86
N ILE A 356 -48.26 -3.96 -14.79
CA ILE A 356 -48.73 -4.81 -13.71
C ILE A 356 -49.87 -4.11 -12.96
N PHE A 357 -49.76 -2.83 -12.63
CA PHE A 357 -50.82 -2.08 -11.95
C PHE A 357 -52.08 -1.96 -12.81
N GLN A 358 -51.95 -1.82 -14.13
CA GLN A 358 -53.11 -1.85 -15.04
C GLN A 358 -53.78 -3.23 -15.09
N GLN A 359 -53.02 -4.31 -15.10
CA GLN A 359 -53.56 -5.69 -15.10
C GLN A 359 -54.21 -6.08 -13.80
N VAL A 360 -53.80 -5.53 -12.65
CA VAL A 360 -54.30 -5.85 -11.31
C VAL A 360 -55.36 -4.84 -10.83
N GLY A 361 -55.71 -3.82 -11.65
CA GLY A 361 -56.78 -2.86 -11.33
C GLY A 361 -56.44 -1.88 -10.20
N ILE A 362 -55.15 -1.67 -9.89
CA ILE A 362 -54.68 -0.75 -8.87
C ILE A 362 -54.43 0.63 -9.50
N GLN A 363 -55.15 1.67 -9.04
CA GLN A 363 -54.91 3.04 -9.47
C GLN A 363 -53.53 3.55 -9.01
N LYS A 364 -52.80 4.24 -9.91
CA LYS A 364 -51.52 4.87 -9.59
C LYS A 364 -51.64 5.81 -8.38
N PRO A 365 -50.73 5.73 -7.41
CA PRO A 365 -50.64 6.76 -6.36
C PRO A 365 -50.34 8.14 -7.00
N PRO A 366 -50.86 9.25 -6.47
CA PRO A 366 -50.61 10.57 -6.99
C PRO A 366 -49.13 10.93 -6.89
N THR A 367 -48.60 11.40 -8.00
CA THR A 367 -47.24 11.96 -8.04
C THR A 367 -47.23 13.33 -7.36
N ASN A 368 -46.84 13.39 -6.09
CA ASN A 368 -46.51 14.66 -5.47
C ASN A 368 -45.18 15.14 -5.99
N ARG A 369 -45.21 16.02 -6.98
CA ARG A 369 -44.20 17.02 -7.21
C ARG A 369 -44.91 18.36 -7.02
N GLU A 370 -44.67 18.99 -5.91
CA GLU A 370 -44.70 20.45 -5.81
C GLU A 370 -43.41 20.94 -5.22
N ASP A 371 -42.78 21.78 -6.01
CA ASP A 371 -41.62 22.59 -5.76
C ASP A 371 -41.68 23.34 -4.42
N LYS A 372 -40.55 23.30 -3.69
CA LYS A 372 -40.00 24.54 -3.11
C LYS A 372 -38.50 24.36 -2.84
#